data_c71af52da76d050722938b3c5f54ee6c
#
_entry.id   c71af52da76d050722938b3c5f54ee6c
#
_cell.length_a   1.000
_cell.length_b   1.000
_cell.length_c   1.000
_cell.angle_alpha   90.00
_cell.angle_beta   90.00
_cell.angle_gamma   90.00
#
_symmetry.space_group_name_H-M   'P 1'
#
loop_
_entity.id
_entity.type
_entity.pdbx_description
1 polymer ?
#
loop_
_entity_poly.entity_id
_entity_poly.type
_entity_poly.pdbx_seq_one_letter_code
_entity_poly.pdbx_strand_id
1 'polypeptide(L)'
;MYKRQVVCIGNQVSEKITTVQVNEMVATMDAVKHIVSKGYEKILFICPPLEMKEVKNTYTHEQRELGFRNAMGMYPDVNMHVIGKNEFLQEVQTVCKNNLDKRTAFLCSGDSYALMIMQWAAKEGYEIPKDFGLMGFDDISVLQYISPKLTTVSTNVEGVASTAVVELIQQIESEVYSPKSIYLNHKILDRDTL
;
A
#
# COMPACT_ATOMS: atom_id res chain seq x y z
N MET A 1 23.09 -15.03 31.30
CA MET A 1 21.69 -14.81 30.93
C MET A 1 21.67 -14.50 29.45
N TYR A 2 21.14 -15.39 28.58
CA TYR A 2 21.09 -15.13 27.14
C TYR A 2 20.13 -13.97 26.89
N LYS A 3 20.65 -12.82 26.44
CA LYS A 3 19.81 -11.75 25.90
C LYS A 3 19.28 -12.21 24.54
N ARG A 4 17.95 -12.26 24.38
CA ARG A 4 17.35 -12.50 23.07
C ARG A 4 17.40 -11.20 22.28
N GLN A 5 18.02 -11.24 21.10
CA GLN A 5 18.02 -10.14 20.16
C GLN A 5 16.77 -10.23 19.29
N VAL A 6 16.19 -9.07 18.97
CA VAL A 6 14.98 -8.96 18.16
C VAL A 6 15.10 -7.75 17.24
N VAL A 7 14.76 -7.95 15.96
CA VAL A 7 14.52 -6.88 15.00
C VAL A 7 13.10 -7.03 14.48
N CYS A 8 12.33 -5.97 14.51
CA CYS A 8 10.99 -5.93 13.95
C CYS A 8 11.03 -5.48 12.48
N ILE A 9 10.12 -6.03 11.67
CA ILE A 9 9.91 -5.64 10.28
C ILE A 9 8.49 -5.05 10.15
N GLY A 10 8.39 -3.87 9.55
CA GLY A 10 7.13 -3.22 9.18
C GLY A 10 6.40 -2.52 10.33
N ASN A 11 6.43 -3.04 11.55
CA ASN A 11 5.74 -2.44 12.70
C ASN A 11 6.71 -2.02 13.78
N GLN A 12 6.62 -0.79 14.22
CA GLN A 12 7.33 -0.33 15.42
C GLN A 12 6.53 -0.72 16.67
N VAL A 13 6.86 -1.87 17.26
CA VAL A 13 6.18 -2.36 18.47
C VAL A 13 6.71 -1.75 19.77
N SER A 14 7.94 -1.21 19.75
CA SER A 14 8.57 -0.56 20.91
C SER A 14 9.79 0.25 20.48
N GLU A 15 10.03 1.38 21.12
CA GLU A 15 11.26 2.18 20.94
C GLU A 15 12.52 1.46 21.42
N LYS A 16 12.36 0.37 22.19
CA LYS A 16 13.47 -0.47 22.70
C LYS A 16 13.88 -1.57 21.72
N ILE A 17 13.25 -1.66 20.57
CA ILE A 17 13.49 -2.70 19.56
C ILE A 17 13.79 -2.02 18.23
N THR A 18 14.88 -2.45 17.58
CA THR A 18 15.19 -1.99 16.22
C THR A 18 14.09 -2.41 15.26
N THR A 19 13.65 -1.47 14.44
CA THR A 19 12.64 -1.70 13.41
C THR A 19 13.19 -1.33 12.05
N VAL A 20 13.00 -2.20 11.07
CA VAL A 20 13.31 -1.96 9.65
C VAL A 20 11.99 -1.92 8.88
N GLN A 21 11.72 -0.83 8.19
CA GLN A 21 10.43 -0.61 7.52
C GLN A 21 10.53 0.36 6.36
N VAL A 22 9.44 0.48 5.58
CA VAL A 22 9.19 1.56 4.65
C VAL A 22 8.27 2.59 5.34
N ASN A 23 8.37 3.84 4.97
CA ASN A 23 7.40 4.85 5.41
C ASN A 23 6.12 4.73 4.58
N GLU A 24 5.18 3.93 5.08
CA GLU A 24 3.91 3.60 4.39
C GLU A 24 3.05 4.84 4.12
N MET A 25 3.07 5.80 5.04
CA MET A 25 2.35 7.06 4.88
C MET A 25 2.91 7.87 3.70
N VAL A 26 4.23 8.06 3.66
CA VAL A 26 4.89 8.79 2.56
C VAL A 26 4.73 8.05 1.24
N ALA A 27 4.87 6.72 1.24
CA ALA A 27 4.69 5.90 0.05
C ALA A 27 3.27 6.04 -0.54
N THR A 28 2.25 6.12 0.32
CA THR A 28 0.86 6.34 -0.13
C THR A 28 0.64 7.77 -0.65
N MET A 29 1.24 8.77 -0.02
CA MET A 29 1.18 10.15 -0.52
C MET A 29 1.82 10.26 -1.93
N ASP A 30 2.95 9.59 -2.15
CA ASP A 30 3.61 9.55 -3.46
C ASP A 30 2.77 8.77 -4.50
N ALA A 31 2.10 7.70 -4.09
CA ALA A 31 1.16 6.97 -4.95
C ALA A 31 -0.01 7.87 -5.40
N VAL A 32 -0.62 8.62 -4.47
CA VAL A 32 -1.68 9.61 -4.82
C VAL A 32 -1.14 10.67 -5.78
N LYS A 33 0.04 11.23 -5.48
CA LYS A 33 0.70 12.21 -6.38
C LYS A 33 0.89 11.64 -7.78
N HIS A 34 1.31 10.38 -7.90
CA HIS A 34 1.48 9.70 -9.18
C HIS A 34 0.15 9.58 -9.93
N ILE A 35 -0.91 9.12 -9.28
CA ILE A 35 -2.25 9.01 -9.87
C ILE A 35 -2.77 10.39 -10.34
N VAL A 36 -2.62 11.43 -9.52
CA VAL A 36 -3.00 12.80 -9.88
C VAL A 36 -2.21 13.30 -11.09
N SER A 37 -0.91 13.01 -11.17
CA SER A 37 -0.06 13.39 -12.30
C SER A 37 -0.47 12.74 -13.64
N LYS A 38 -1.19 11.61 -13.58
CA LYS A 38 -1.79 10.93 -14.74
C LYS A 38 -3.15 11.55 -15.16
N GLY A 39 -3.62 12.59 -14.43
CA GLY A 39 -4.85 13.31 -14.74
C GLY A 39 -6.13 12.64 -14.23
N TYR A 40 -6.05 11.80 -13.20
CA TYR A 40 -7.24 11.28 -12.53
C TYR A 40 -7.86 12.34 -11.62
N GLU A 41 -9.19 12.47 -11.69
CA GLU A 41 -9.97 13.49 -10.97
C GLU A 41 -10.74 12.91 -9.78
N LYS A 42 -10.81 11.58 -9.69
CA LYS A 42 -11.45 10.86 -8.59
C LYS A 42 -10.57 9.68 -8.18
N ILE A 43 -10.26 9.58 -6.90
CA ILE A 43 -9.44 8.49 -6.35
C ILE A 43 -10.17 7.84 -5.17
N LEU A 44 -10.36 6.52 -5.25
CA LEU A 44 -10.94 5.73 -4.17
C LEU A 44 -9.86 4.83 -3.58
N PHE A 45 -9.63 5.00 -2.28
CA PHE A 45 -8.68 4.18 -1.54
C PHE A 45 -9.38 2.95 -0.96
N ILE A 46 -8.91 1.76 -1.34
CA ILE A 46 -9.46 0.48 -0.91
C ILE A 46 -8.56 -0.10 0.18
N CYS A 47 -9.14 -0.30 1.37
CA CYS A 47 -8.43 -0.94 2.48
C CYS A 47 -9.36 -1.89 3.26
N PRO A 48 -8.80 -2.80 4.10
CA PRO A 48 -9.64 -3.58 5.01
C PRO A 48 -10.31 -2.68 6.05
N PRO A 49 -11.37 -3.15 6.73
CA PRO A 49 -11.88 -2.45 7.90
C PRO A 49 -10.81 -2.38 8.99
N LEU A 50 -10.49 -1.16 9.43
CA LEU A 50 -9.43 -0.90 10.40
C LEU A 50 -9.90 -0.97 11.86
N GLU A 51 -11.19 -1.14 12.09
CA GLU A 51 -11.80 -1.23 13.43
C GLU A 51 -11.46 -2.55 14.16
N MET A 52 -10.93 -3.55 13.44
CA MET A 52 -10.62 -4.88 13.99
C MET A 52 -9.20 -5.00 14.60
N LYS A 53 -8.68 -3.94 15.17
CA LYS A 53 -7.30 -3.84 15.73
C LYS A 53 -6.95 -4.92 16.76
N GLU A 54 -7.94 -5.36 17.52
CA GLU A 54 -7.73 -6.37 18.57
C GLU A 54 -7.52 -7.79 18.00
N VAL A 55 -7.93 -8.04 16.75
CA VAL A 55 -7.94 -9.38 16.13
C VAL A 55 -6.90 -9.49 15.01
N LYS A 56 -6.56 -8.38 14.35
CA LYS A 56 -5.63 -8.35 13.20
C LYS A 56 -4.64 -7.21 13.33
N ASN A 57 -3.41 -7.44 12.89
CA ASN A 57 -2.44 -6.38 12.72
C ASN A 57 -2.83 -5.51 11.51
N THR A 58 -3.36 -4.32 11.79
CA THR A 58 -3.82 -3.35 10.78
C THR A 58 -2.86 -2.17 10.60
N TYR A 59 -1.75 -2.13 11.34
CA TYR A 59 -0.83 -0.98 11.39
C TYR A 59 -0.41 -0.48 10.00
N THR A 60 0.03 -1.35 9.11
CA THR A 60 0.45 -0.98 7.75
C THR A 60 -0.69 -0.32 6.97
N HIS A 61 -1.89 -0.90 7.03
CA HIS A 61 -3.06 -0.33 6.35
C HIS A 61 -3.51 1.00 6.97
N GLU A 62 -3.38 1.16 8.30
CA GLU A 62 -3.66 2.43 8.98
C GLU A 62 -2.69 3.53 8.53
N GLN A 63 -1.40 3.22 8.42
CA GLN A 63 -0.41 4.17 7.93
C GLN A 63 -0.65 4.55 6.46
N ARG A 64 -1.05 3.59 5.63
CA ARG A 64 -1.43 3.83 4.23
C ARG A 64 -2.70 4.69 4.14
N GLU A 65 -3.73 4.41 4.94
CA GLU A 65 -4.93 5.26 4.98
C GLU A 65 -4.60 6.68 5.46
N LEU A 66 -3.76 6.83 6.48
CA LEU A 66 -3.32 8.13 6.97
C LEU A 66 -2.59 8.92 5.86
N GLY A 67 -1.71 8.26 5.10
CA GLY A 67 -1.04 8.85 3.93
C GLY A 67 -2.03 9.32 2.87
N PHE A 68 -3.06 8.51 2.57
CA PHE A 68 -4.12 8.90 1.65
C PHE A 68 -4.90 10.12 2.13
N ARG A 69 -5.31 10.16 3.41
CA ARG A 69 -6.03 11.30 4.01
C ARG A 69 -5.19 12.57 4.02
N ASN A 70 -3.87 12.46 4.29
CA ASN A 70 -2.97 13.60 4.21
C ASN A 70 -2.87 14.14 2.77
N ALA A 71 -2.83 13.26 1.78
CA ALA A 71 -2.82 13.65 0.38
C ALA A 71 -4.12 14.38 -0.05
N MET A 72 -5.29 14.03 0.54
CA MET A 72 -6.54 14.74 0.26
C MET A 72 -6.42 16.25 0.50
N GLY A 73 -5.72 16.65 1.55
CA GLY A 73 -5.49 18.08 1.83
C GLY A 73 -4.56 18.78 0.83
N MET A 74 -3.74 18.02 0.10
CA MET A 74 -2.79 18.56 -0.89
C MET A 74 -3.44 18.75 -2.28
N TYR A 75 -4.53 18.04 -2.57
CA TYR A 75 -5.22 18.04 -3.87
C TYR A 75 -6.73 18.31 -3.70
N PRO A 76 -7.13 19.54 -3.32
CA PRO A 76 -8.52 19.86 -2.99
C PRO A 76 -9.48 19.71 -4.19
N ASP A 77 -8.99 19.80 -5.42
CA ASP A 77 -9.77 19.66 -6.63
C ASP A 77 -10.02 18.20 -7.05
N VAL A 78 -9.31 17.24 -6.43
CA VAL A 78 -9.47 15.81 -6.68
C VAL A 78 -10.46 15.21 -5.70
N ASN A 79 -11.48 14.53 -6.22
CA ASN A 79 -12.49 13.87 -5.39
C ASN A 79 -11.92 12.56 -4.80
N MET A 80 -11.69 12.52 -3.49
CA MET A 80 -11.05 11.39 -2.81
C MET A 80 -11.93 10.79 -1.72
N HIS A 81 -12.08 9.45 -1.72
CA HIS A 81 -12.86 8.70 -0.73
C HIS A 81 -12.13 7.43 -0.28
N VAL A 82 -12.38 7.03 0.98
CA VAL A 82 -11.89 5.76 1.55
C VAL A 82 -13.02 4.74 1.56
N ILE A 83 -12.74 3.54 1.09
CA ILE A 83 -13.60 2.36 1.15
C ILE A 83 -12.91 1.33 2.05
N GLY A 84 -13.22 1.37 3.36
CA GLY A 84 -12.67 0.49 4.39
C GLY A 84 -13.67 -0.58 4.82
N LYS A 85 -14.05 -1.50 3.91
CA LYS A 85 -15.09 -2.51 4.15
C LYS A 85 -14.68 -3.88 3.61
N ASN A 86 -15.21 -4.96 4.22
CA ASN A 86 -15.02 -6.31 3.69
C ASN A 86 -15.68 -6.48 2.32
N GLU A 87 -16.83 -5.86 2.12
CA GLU A 87 -17.64 -5.90 0.89
C GLU A 87 -17.23 -4.81 -0.12
N PHE A 88 -15.97 -4.39 -0.12
CA PHE A 88 -15.47 -3.29 -0.96
C PHE A 88 -15.78 -3.45 -2.45
N LEU A 89 -15.85 -4.68 -2.98
CA LEU A 89 -16.21 -4.94 -4.38
C LEU A 89 -17.62 -4.43 -4.73
N GLN A 90 -18.57 -4.48 -3.80
CA GLN A 90 -19.93 -3.96 -4.03
C GLN A 90 -19.90 -2.43 -4.18
N GLU A 91 -19.05 -1.76 -3.39
CA GLU A 91 -18.85 -0.31 -3.53
C GLU A 91 -18.15 0.04 -4.85
N VAL A 92 -17.11 -0.72 -5.25
CA VAL A 92 -16.45 -0.58 -6.56
C VAL A 92 -17.47 -0.74 -7.69
N GLN A 93 -18.33 -1.77 -7.65
CA GLN A 93 -19.41 -1.98 -8.62
C GLN A 93 -20.37 -0.80 -8.69
N THR A 94 -20.77 -0.28 -7.54
CA THR A 94 -21.69 0.88 -7.45
C THR A 94 -21.07 2.12 -8.07
N VAL A 95 -19.79 2.37 -7.77
CA VAL A 95 -19.05 3.49 -8.37
C VAL A 95 -18.95 3.34 -9.88
N CYS A 96 -18.59 2.15 -10.38
CA CYS A 96 -18.46 1.91 -11.81
C CYS A 96 -19.78 2.06 -12.56
N LYS A 97 -20.90 1.63 -11.97
CA LYS A 97 -22.24 1.74 -12.60
C LYS A 97 -22.78 3.17 -12.62
N ASN A 98 -22.46 3.98 -11.61
CA ASN A 98 -23.15 5.25 -11.38
C ASN A 98 -22.28 6.50 -11.59
N ASN A 99 -20.97 6.40 -11.62
CA ASN A 99 -20.08 7.56 -11.47
C ASN A 99 -18.73 7.47 -12.22
N LEU A 100 -18.69 6.86 -13.39
CA LEU A 100 -17.51 6.90 -14.27
C LEU A 100 -17.51 8.12 -15.22
N ASP A 101 -18.28 9.17 -14.88
CA ASP A 101 -18.30 10.45 -15.58
C ASP A 101 -16.99 11.25 -15.43
N LYS A 102 -16.21 10.96 -14.39
CA LYS A 102 -14.87 11.51 -14.14
C LYS A 102 -13.81 10.43 -14.27
N ARG A 103 -12.62 10.83 -14.72
CA ARG A 103 -11.48 9.93 -14.78
C ARG A 103 -11.14 9.40 -13.38
N THR A 104 -11.58 8.18 -13.10
CA THR A 104 -11.55 7.54 -11.77
C THR A 104 -10.40 6.54 -11.67
N ALA A 105 -9.69 6.52 -10.54
CA ALA A 105 -8.72 5.49 -10.19
C ALA A 105 -9.03 4.86 -8.81
N PHE A 106 -8.74 3.56 -8.70
CA PHE A 106 -8.73 2.85 -7.42
C PHE A 106 -7.28 2.66 -6.98
N LEU A 107 -6.95 3.16 -5.78
CA LEU A 107 -5.68 2.91 -5.09
C LEU A 107 -5.95 1.88 -4.00
N CYS A 108 -5.38 0.70 -4.13
CA CYS A 108 -5.56 -0.39 -3.17
C CYS A 108 -4.44 -0.39 -2.13
N SER A 109 -4.77 -0.61 -0.88
CA SER A 109 -3.81 -0.74 0.22
C SER A 109 -3.01 -2.06 0.20
N GLY A 110 -3.14 -2.84 -0.87
CA GLY A 110 -2.41 -4.07 -1.13
C GLY A 110 -2.77 -4.63 -2.50
N ASP A 111 -1.83 -5.30 -3.16
CA ASP A 111 -2.02 -5.88 -4.50
C ASP A 111 -3.14 -6.92 -4.55
N SER A 112 -3.39 -7.63 -3.45
CA SER A 112 -4.47 -8.61 -3.37
C SER A 112 -5.85 -7.99 -3.62
N TYR A 113 -6.09 -6.77 -3.13
CA TYR A 113 -7.33 -6.04 -3.40
C TYR A 113 -7.42 -5.62 -4.87
N ALA A 114 -6.30 -5.14 -5.43
CA ALA A 114 -6.25 -4.79 -6.85
C ALA A 114 -6.51 -6.00 -7.76
N LEU A 115 -5.94 -7.16 -7.45
CA LEU A 115 -6.19 -8.40 -8.18
C LEU A 115 -7.67 -8.84 -8.14
N MET A 116 -8.35 -8.65 -7.00
CA MET A 116 -9.80 -8.91 -6.89
C MET A 116 -10.60 -7.97 -7.79
N ILE A 117 -10.23 -6.68 -7.86
CA ILE A 117 -10.86 -5.71 -8.76
C ILE A 117 -10.59 -6.07 -10.22
N MET A 118 -9.35 -6.44 -10.59
CA MET A 118 -9.03 -6.88 -11.96
C MET A 118 -9.84 -8.10 -12.37
N GLN A 119 -9.96 -9.10 -11.50
CA GLN A 119 -10.75 -10.30 -11.78
C GLN A 119 -12.24 -9.97 -11.96
N TRP A 120 -12.78 -9.10 -11.13
CA TRP A 120 -14.14 -8.63 -11.25
C TRP A 120 -14.35 -7.83 -12.56
N ALA A 121 -13.47 -6.86 -12.86
CA ALA A 121 -13.54 -6.04 -14.05
C ALA A 121 -13.57 -6.88 -15.33
N ALA A 122 -12.69 -7.88 -15.40
CA ALA A 122 -12.65 -8.81 -16.55
C ALA A 122 -13.95 -9.59 -16.73
N LYS A 123 -14.64 -9.98 -15.64
CA LYS A 123 -15.95 -10.68 -15.72
C LYS A 123 -17.08 -9.78 -16.18
N GLU A 124 -17.06 -8.51 -15.78
CA GLU A 124 -18.10 -7.52 -16.11
C GLU A 124 -17.82 -6.79 -17.44
N GLY A 125 -16.69 -7.06 -18.09
CA GLY A 125 -16.32 -6.46 -19.37
C GLY A 125 -15.71 -5.06 -19.29
N TYR A 126 -15.22 -4.63 -18.10
CA TYR A 126 -14.47 -3.39 -17.98
C TYR A 126 -13.02 -3.55 -18.43
N GLU A 127 -12.51 -2.51 -19.09
CA GLU A 127 -11.12 -2.42 -19.58
C GLU A 127 -10.29 -1.47 -18.68
N ILE A 128 -9.20 -1.98 -18.11
CA ILE A 128 -8.25 -1.19 -17.31
C ILE A 128 -7.02 -0.88 -18.20
N PRO A 129 -6.60 0.41 -18.33
CA PRO A 129 -7.03 1.61 -17.60
C PRO A 129 -8.11 2.44 -18.30
N LYS A 130 -8.71 1.96 -19.38
CA LYS A 130 -9.63 2.71 -20.25
C LYS A 130 -10.87 3.20 -19.50
N ASP A 131 -11.53 2.32 -18.75
CA ASP A 131 -12.74 2.64 -18.00
C ASP A 131 -12.41 3.24 -16.64
N PHE A 132 -11.39 2.71 -15.96
CA PHE A 132 -10.85 3.26 -14.72
C PHE A 132 -9.40 2.84 -14.51
N GLY A 133 -8.62 3.65 -13.78
CA GLY A 133 -7.26 3.31 -13.37
C GLY A 133 -7.22 2.43 -12.14
N LEU A 134 -6.15 1.64 -12.00
CA LEU A 134 -5.96 0.77 -10.85
C LEU A 134 -4.49 0.76 -10.42
N MET A 135 -4.26 0.96 -9.14
CA MET A 135 -2.93 0.87 -8.52
C MET A 135 -2.96 0.01 -7.27
N GLY A 136 -1.99 -0.86 -7.15
CA GLY A 136 -1.78 -1.73 -5.99
C GLY A 136 -0.71 -1.22 -5.03
N PHE A 137 -0.33 -2.10 -4.10
CA PHE A 137 0.72 -1.87 -3.11
C PHE A 137 1.35 -3.21 -2.73
N ASP A 138 2.69 -3.28 -2.58
CA ASP A 138 3.59 -4.35 -2.14
C ASP A 138 4.45 -4.97 -3.26
N ASP A 139 4.04 -4.95 -4.53
CA ASP A 139 4.71 -5.59 -5.67
C ASP A 139 4.92 -7.11 -5.45
N ILE A 140 3.82 -7.79 -5.11
CA ILE A 140 3.89 -9.23 -4.85
C ILE A 140 4.26 -10.02 -6.11
N SER A 141 4.97 -11.14 -5.93
CA SER A 141 5.58 -11.91 -7.03
C SER A 141 4.59 -12.39 -8.10
N VAL A 142 3.32 -12.62 -7.75
CA VAL A 142 2.29 -13.06 -8.69
C VAL A 142 2.01 -12.03 -9.81
N LEU A 143 2.33 -10.74 -9.59
CA LEU A 143 2.10 -9.68 -10.58
C LEU A 143 2.90 -9.87 -11.87
N GLN A 144 3.99 -10.64 -11.84
CA GLN A 144 4.74 -10.97 -13.05
C GLN A 144 3.98 -11.86 -14.04
N TYR A 145 2.93 -12.54 -13.59
CA TYR A 145 2.17 -13.51 -14.39
C TYR A 145 0.81 -12.97 -14.88
N ILE A 146 0.41 -11.75 -14.50
CA ILE A 146 -0.88 -11.18 -14.89
C ILE A 146 -0.76 -10.22 -16.08
N SER A 147 -1.87 -10.03 -16.79
CA SER A 147 -2.01 -9.01 -17.83
C SER A 147 -3.40 -8.37 -17.70
N PRO A 148 -3.54 -7.04 -17.79
CA PRO A 148 -2.47 -6.05 -17.89
C PRO A 148 -1.55 -6.04 -16.64
N LYS A 149 -0.32 -5.51 -16.78
CA LYS A 149 0.62 -5.40 -15.66
C LYS A 149 0.14 -4.34 -14.69
N LEU A 150 -0.02 -4.72 -13.42
CA LEU A 150 -0.50 -3.81 -12.38
C LEU A 150 0.56 -2.77 -12.00
N THR A 151 0.20 -1.49 -12.08
CA THR A 151 0.95 -0.38 -11.46
C THR A 151 0.86 -0.53 -9.94
N THR A 152 1.98 -0.47 -9.24
CA THR A 152 2.02 -0.74 -7.79
C THR A 152 3.14 0.02 -7.09
N VAL A 153 3.05 0.14 -5.78
CA VAL A 153 4.15 0.60 -4.93
C VAL A 153 4.97 -0.61 -4.48
N SER A 154 6.26 -0.65 -4.84
CA SER A 154 7.20 -1.64 -4.31
C SER A 154 7.77 -1.18 -2.98
N THR A 155 7.61 -2.00 -1.95
CA THR A 155 8.11 -1.76 -0.58
C THR A 155 9.50 -2.31 -0.33
N ASN A 156 10.21 -2.74 -1.40
CA ASN A 156 11.58 -3.24 -1.31
C ASN A 156 11.75 -4.35 -0.25
N VAL A 157 10.88 -5.35 -0.28
CA VAL A 157 10.84 -6.44 0.72
C VAL A 157 12.19 -7.12 0.91
N GLU A 158 12.95 -7.35 -0.17
CA GLU A 158 14.29 -7.97 -0.12
C GLU A 158 15.29 -7.07 0.62
N GLY A 159 15.26 -5.76 0.36
CA GLY A 159 16.10 -4.80 1.07
C GLY A 159 15.74 -4.71 2.55
N VAL A 160 14.45 -4.72 2.88
CA VAL A 160 13.97 -4.74 4.28
C VAL A 160 14.45 -6.00 4.99
N ALA A 161 14.28 -7.17 4.37
CA ALA A 161 14.68 -8.44 4.95
C ALA A 161 16.21 -8.53 5.16
N SER A 162 17.02 -8.17 4.15
CA SER A 162 18.47 -8.19 4.24
C SER A 162 19.00 -7.22 5.29
N THR A 163 18.44 -6.01 5.36
CA THR A 163 18.81 -5.02 6.39
C THR A 163 18.45 -5.53 7.79
N ALA A 164 17.29 -6.14 7.97
CA ALA A 164 16.89 -6.69 9.27
C ALA A 164 17.83 -7.80 9.75
N VAL A 165 18.31 -8.66 8.84
CA VAL A 165 19.30 -9.71 9.15
C VAL A 165 20.64 -9.09 9.55
N VAL A 166 21.13 -8.09 8.81
CA VAL A 166 22.39 -7.40 9.14
C VAL A 166 22.30 -6.75 10.53
N GLU A 167 21.20 -6.06 10.81
CA GLU A 167 20.97 -5.43 12.11
C GLU A 167 20.90 -6.46 13.26
N LEU A 168 20.29 -7.62 13.01
CA LEU A 168 20.23 -8.69 14.00
C LEU A 168 21.62 -9.27 14.30
N ILE A 169 22.44 -9.48 13.26
CA ILE A 169 23.84 -9.94 13.41
C ILE A 169 24.64 -8.91 14.22
N GLN A 170 24.54 -7.63 13.89
CA GLN A 170 25.21 -6.57 14.64
C GLN A 170 24.81 -6.54 16.12
N GLN A 171 23.53 -6.80 16.44
CA GLN A 171 23.05 -6.89 17.83
C GLN A 171 23.67 -8.09 18.56
N ILE A 172 23.93 -9.19 17.88
CA ILE A 172 24.53 -10.40 18.46
C ILE A 172 26.01 -10.19 18.75
N GLU A 173 26.72 -9.53 17.84
CA GLU A 173 28.17 -9.35 17.89
C GLU A 173 28.60 -8.15 18.78
N SER A 174 27.72 -7.19 19.03
CA SER A 174 28.05 -5.99 19.78
C SER A 174 27.78 -6.15 21.28
N GLU A 175 28.73 -5.72 22.11
CA GLU A 175 28.54 -5.63 23.56
C GLU A 175 27.54 -4.51 23.93
N VAL A 176 27.54 -3.42 23.16
CA VAL A 176 26.65 -2.26 23.33
C VAL A 176 25.86 -2.05 22.04
N TYR A 177 24.55 -2.10 22.13
CA TYR A 177 23.63 -1.88 21.02
C TYR A 177 22.53 -0.90 21.41
N SER A 178 22.29 0.10 20.56
CA SER A 178 21.18 1.04 20.71
C SER A 178 20.09 0.77 19.67
N PRO A 179 18.83 0.60 20.09
CA PRO A 179 17.70 0.44 19.15
C PRO A 179 17.57 1.62 18.20
N LYS A 180 17.16 1.36 16.97
CA LYS A 180 16.95 2.40 15.95
C LYS A 180 15.79 2.04 15.02
N SER A 181 15.20 3.06 14.41
CA SER A 181 14.21 2.88 13.34
C SER A 181 14.89 3.16 12.00
N ILE A 182 14.91 2.15 11.12
CA ILE A 182 15.53 2.22 9.80
C ILE A 182 14.43 2.25 8.76
N TYR A 183 14.42 3.31 7.95
CA TYR A 183 13.46 3.48 6.86
C TYR A 183 14.15 3.25 5.53
N LEU A 184 13.61 2.32 4.74
CA LEU A 184 14.04 2.07 3.37
C LEU A 184 13.13 2.80 2.37
N ASN A 185 13.67 3.07 1.18
CA ASN A 185 12.92 3.73 0.13
C ASN A 185 11.94 2.76 -0.53
N HIS A 186 10.75 3.26 -0.84
CA HIS A 186 9.80 2.63 -1.75
C HIS A 186 10.07 3.06 -3.20
N LYS A 187 9.41 2.40 -4.15
CA LYS A 187 9.40 2.78 -5.58
C LYS A 187 7.99 2.64 -6.13
N ILE A 188 7.61 3.56 -6.99
CA ILE A 188 6.41 3.40 -7.82
C ILE A 188 6.84 2.67 -9.09
N LEU A 189 6.20 1.54 -9.37
CA LEU A 189 6.37 0.77 -10.59
C LEU A 189 5.19 1.10 -11.51
N ASP A 190 5.39 2.09 -12.37
CA ASP A 190 4.41 2.53 -13.35
C ASP A 190 4.34 1.48 -14.49
N ARG A 191 3.14 0.91 -14.70
CA ARG A 191 2.91 -0.18 -15.64
C ARG A 191 1.65 0.10 -16.47
N ASP A 192 0.84 -0.92 -16.76
CA ASP A 192 -0.24 -0.82 -17.76
C ASP A 192 -1.59 -0.31 -17.19
N THR A 193 -1.77 -0.21 -15.88
CA THR A 193 -3.10 -0.02 -15.26
C THR A 193 -3.43 1.40 -14.81
N LEU A 194 -2.58 2.41 -15.13
CA LEU A 194 -2.85 3.84 -14.91
C LEU A 194 -2.70 4.68 -16.16
#